data_5c7308d3b7fe89b445cb7c0328fb11ed
#
_entry.id   5c7308d3b7fe89b445cb7c0328fb11ed
#
_cell.length_a   1.000
_cell.length_b   1.000
_cell.length_c   1.000
_cell.angle_alpha   90.00
_cell.angle_beta   90.00
_cell.angle_gamma   90.00
#
_symmetry.space_group_name_H-M   'P 1'
#
loop_
_entity.id
_entity.type
_entity.pdbx_description
1 polymer ?
#
loop_
_entity_poly.entity_id
_entity_poly.type
_entity_poly.pdbx_seq_one_letter_code
_entity_poly.pdbx_strand_id
1 'polypeptide(L)'
;GYMRQVLNQMLRDLNQEKKPFCFLMPAAEAIYRPFQFAFIYDQPVWKPEDEPEKDLEKVPVDLAEKSEELAHWLNNWLEKRYEVYAVRDRAYMELLKKELESEAGEVTGLYEKDGKLHALEAWWGLGKREERFYYSISEIKPSDMHPAIMVRITDVRSLLEVIGLNENAPGDKFQAVLSIKDPII
;
A
#
# COMPACT_ATOMS: atom_id res chain seq x y z
N GLY A 1 -6.34 -9.21 -28.16
CA GLY A 1 -6.78 -10.40 -27.40
C GLY A 1 -7.82 -10.05 -26.36
N TYR A 2 -8.45 -11.02 -25.75
CA TYR A 2 -9.54 -10.85 -24.75
C TYR A 2 -9.13 -9.98 -23.56
N MET A 3 -7.92 -10.15 -23.04
CA MET A 3 -7.40 -9.33 -21.91
C MET A 3 -7.47 -7.83 -22.23
N ARG A 4 -7.07 -7.42 -23.45
CA ARG A 4 -7.16 -6.00 -23.87
C ARG A 4 -8.60 -5.50 -23.87
N GLN A 5 -9.54 -6.31 -24.34
CA GLN A 5 -10.96 -5.94 -24.36
C GLN A 5 -11.51 -5.78 -22.93
N VAL A 6 -11.18 -6.72 -22.04
CA VAL A 6 -11.61 -6.68 -20.63
C VAL A 6 -11.03 -5.47 -19.92
N LEU A 7 -9.73 -5.21 -20.05
CA LEU A 7 -9.10 -4.04 -19.42
C LEU A 7 -9.66 -2.72 -19.94
N ASN A 8 -9.85 -2.60 -21.26
CA ASN A 8 -10.46 -1.40 -21.83
C ASN A 8 -11.90 -1.19 -21.33
N GLN A 9 -12.69 -2.26 -21.21
CA GLN A 9 -14.04 -2.15 -20.68
C GLN A 9 -14.02 -1.74 -19.21
N MET A 10 -13.21 -2.40 -18.40
CA MET A 10 -13.05 -2.06 -16.98
C MET A 10 -12.65 -0.58 -16.78
N LEU A 11 -11.69 -0.07 -17.56
CA LEU A 11 -11.28 1.33 -17.47
C LEU A 11 -12.42 2.30 -17.82
N ARG A 12 -13.23 1.97 -18.84
CA ARG A 12 -14.42 2.77 -19.20
C ARG A 12 -15.47 2.74 -18.09
N ASP A 13 -15.73 1.58 -17.51
CA ASP A 13 -16.69 1.41 -16.43
C ASP A 13 -16.27 2.24 -15.22
N LEU A 14 -14.99 2.18 -14.83
CA LEU A 14 -14.42 3.00 -13.74
C LEU A 14 -14.53 4.50 -14.02
N ASN A 15 -14.30 4.94 -15.26
CA ASN A 15 -14.48 6.33 -15.65
C ASN A 15 -15.95 6.75 -15.54
N GLN A 16 -16.89 5.93 -16.04
CA GLN A 16 -18.33 6.18 -15.94
C GLN A 16 -18.80 6.27 -14.47
N GLU A 17 -18.23 5.44 -13.61
CA GLU A 17 -18.46 5.46 -12.15
C GLU A 17 -17.75 6.59 -11.42
N LYS A 18 -17.01 7.44 -12.13
CA LYS A 18 -16.23 8.53 -11.54
C LYS A 18 -15.19 8.08 -10.51
N LYS A 19 -14.65 6.88 -10.69
CA LYS A 19 -13.52 6.44 -9.87
C LYS A 19 -12.26 7.22 -10.27
N PRO A 20 -11.53 7.84 -9.33
CA PRO A 20 -10.40 8.70 -9.65
C PRO A 20 -9.24 7.92 -10.29
N PHE A 21 -8.98 6.71 -9.82
CA PHE A 21 -7.90 5.85 -10.30
C PHE A 21 -8.17 4.38 -9.99
N CYS A 22 -7.39 3.50 -10.60
CA CYS A 22 -7.24 2.11 -10.19
C CYS A 22 -5.75 1.76 -10.09
N PHE A 23 -5.45 0.71 -9.33
CA PHE A 23 -4.08 0.25 -9.12
C PHE A 23 -3.97 -1.27 -9.20
N LEU A 24 -2.77 -1.75 -9.43
CA LEU A 24 -2.45 -3.18 -9.44
C LEU A 24 -0.96 -3.41 -9.11
N MET A 25 -0.65 -4.61 -8.67
CA MET A 25 0.71 -5.14 -8.65
C MET A 25 0.92 -5.95 -9.93
N PRO A 26 1.80 -5.50 -10.86
CA PRO A 26 1.92 -6.14 -12.15
C PRO A 26 2.75 -7.43 -12.08
N ALA A 27 2.26 -8.50 -12.68
CA ALA A 27 3.08 -9.68 -12.94
C ALA A 27 4.23 -9.38 -13.95
N ALA A 28 3.96 -8.47 -14.90
CA ALA A 28 4.96 -7.93 -15.82
C ALA A 28 4.50 -6.54 -16.30
N GLU A 29 5.37 -5.57 -16.16
CA GLU A 29 5.13 -4.16 -16.52
C GLU A 29 4.67 -4.00 -17.98
N ALA A 30 5.30 -4.71 -18.90
CA ALA A 30 5.03 -4.64 -20.33
C ALA A 30 3.56 -4.96 -20.70
N ILE A 31 2.83 -5.66 -19.84
CA ILE A 31 1.41 -5.97 -20.03
C ILE A 31 0.55 -4.72 -19.86
N TYR A 32 0.89 -3.87 -18.89
CA TYR A 32 0.04 -2.76 -18.43
C TYR A 32 0.44 -1.39 -18.97
N ARG A 33 1.71 -1.19 -19.36
CA ARG A 33 2.16 0.05 -20.01
C ARG A 33 1.33 0.47 -21.24
N PRO A 34 0.88 -0.44 -22.14
CA PRO A 34 0.02 -0.06 -23.27
C PRO A 34 -1.36 0.47 -22.86
N PHE A 35 -1.76 0.30 -21.60
CA PHE A 35 -2.97 0.85 -20.99
C PHE A 35 -2.67 2.09 -20.12
N GLN A 36 -1.46 2.64 -20.24
CA GLN A 36 -1.01 3.84 -19.53
C GLN A 36 -0.94 3.70 -18.00
N PHE A 37 -0.75 2.49 -17.50
CA PHE A 37 -0.34 2.29 -16.11
C PHE A 37 1.12 2.70 -15.93
N ALA A 38 1.42 3.36 -14.81
CA ALA A 38 2.76 3.77 -14.42
C ALA A 38 3.04 3.39 -12.96
N PHE A 39 4.28 3.04 -12.64
CA PHE A 39 4.69 2.83 -11.26
C PHE A 39 4.62 4.12 -10.46
N ILE A 40 4.09 4.03 -9.25
CA ILE A 40 3.99 5.14 -8.30
C ILE A 40 4.49 4.78 -6.90
N TYR A 41 4.79 3.52 -6.65
CA TYR A 41 5.22 3.06 -5.34
C TYR A 41 6.32 2.01 -5.47
N ASP A 42 7.41 2.25 -4.75
CA ASP A 42 8.49 1.30 -4.56
C ASP A 42 8.29 0.60 -3.21
N GLN A 43 8.15 -0.72 -3.27
CA GLN A 43 7.98 -1.54 -2.09
C GLN A 43 9.34 -1.83 -1.45
N PRO A 44 9.46 -1.67 -0.12
CA PRO A 44 10.67 -2.07 0.58
C PRO A 44 10.87 -3.58 0.54
N VAL A 45 12.10 -4.00 0.30
CA VAL A 45 12.54 -5.38 0.42
C VAL A 45 13.27 -5.53 1.75
N TRP A 46 12.64 -6.19 2.69
CA TRP A 46 13.23 -6.45 4.00
C TRP A 46 14.02 -7.75 3.97
N LYS A 47 15.23 -7.74 4.51
CA LYS A 47 16.09 -8.91 4.64
C LYS A 47 16.23 -9.29 6.11
N PRO A 48 16.57 -10.57 6.42
CA PRO A 48 16.79 -10.99 7.80
C PRO A 48 17.85 -10.17 8.55
N GLU A 49 18.85 -9.66 7.83
CA GLU A 49 19.91 -8.79 8.34
C GLU A 49 19.49 -7.34 8.57
N ASP A 50 18.35 -6.90 8.03
CA ASP A 50 17.74 -5.60 8.34
C ASP A 50 17.11 -5.69 9.74
N GLU A 51 17.94 -5.90 10.77
CA GLU A 51 17.44 -6.05 12.13
C GLU A 51 16.77 -4.77 12.61
N PRO A 52 15.59 -4.92 13.25
CA PRO A 52 14.97 -3.81 13.94
C PRO A 52 15.83 -3.36 15.11
N GLU A 53 15.46 -2.21 15.63
CA GLU A 53 16.11 -1.58 16.77
C GLU A 53 16.40 -2.56 17.92
N LYS A 54 17.59 -2.41 18.49
CA LYS A 54 18.02 -3.18 19.66
C LYS A 54 17.12 -2.79 20.84
N ASP A 55 16.86 -3.75 21.72
CA ASP A 55 16.12 -3.58 22.97
C ASP A 55 14.59 -3.54 22.91
N LEU A 56 13.96 -3.96 21.81
CA LEU A 56 12.51 -4.18 21.75
C LEU A 56 12.16 -5.62 22.13
N GLU A 57 11.09 -5.78 22.90
CA GLU A 57 10.51 -7.09 23.21
C GLU A 57 9.72 -7.63 22.04
N LYS A 58 10.07 -8.83 21.58
CA LYS A 58 9.36 -9.52 20.47
C LYS A 58 8.29 -10.44 21.02
N VAL A 59 7.04 -10.15 20.68
CA VAL A 59 5.87 -10.92 21.14
C VAL A 59 5.06 -11.39 19.93
N PRO A 60 4.78 -12.69 19.79
CA PRO A 60 3.85 -13.19 18.79
C PRO A 60 2.47 -12.53 18.93
N VAL A 61 1.86 -12.15 17.82
CA VAL A 61 0.59 -11.43 17.80
C VAL A 61 -0.46 -12.19 17.00
N ASP A 62 -1.62 -12.43 17.61
CA ASP A 62 -2.79 -12.90 16.88
C ASP A 62 -3.56 -11.72 16.28
N LEU A 63 -3.57 -11.65 14.94
CA LEU A 63 -4.22 -10.56 14.22
C LEU A 63 -5.74 -10.53 14.39
N ALA A 64 -6.38 -11.67 14.69
CA ALA A 64 -7.82 -11.72 14.92
C ALA A 64 -8.20 -11.26 16.33
N GLU A 65 -7.42 -11.66 17.35
CA GLU A 65 -7.67 -11.25 18.73
C GLU A 65 -7.49 -9.76 18.95
N LYS A 66 -6.47 -9.17 18.33
CA LYS A 66 -6.14 -7.73 18.42
C LYS A 66 -6.53 -6.93 17.19
N SER A 67 -7.48 -7.41 16.40
CA SER A 67 -7.80 -6.86 15.08
C SER A 67 -8.11 -5.36 15.09
N GLU A 68 -8.91 -4.86 16.01
CA GLU A 68 -9.28 -3.44 16.08
C GLU A 68 -8.11 -2.57 16.54
N GLU A 69 -7.35 -3.01 17.54
CA GLU A 69 -6.18 -2.31 18.05
C GLU A 69 -5.10 -2.18 16.98
N LEU A 70 -4.79 -3.28 16.29
CA LEU A 70 -3.77 -3.32 15.25
C LEU A 70 -4.20 -2.57 13.99
N ALA A 71 -5.46 -2.67 13.59
CA ALA A 71 -6.00 -1.88 12.48
C ALA A 71 -5.90 -0.39 12.76
N HIS A 72 -6.26 0.05 13.97
CA HIS A 72 -6.11 1.45 14.37
C HIS A 72 -4.64 1.89 14.38
N TRP A 73 -3.74 1.09 14.94
CA TRP A 73 -2.31 1.38 14.95
C TRP A 73 -1.74 1.51 13.53
N LEU A 74 -2.09 0.57 12.62
CA LEU A 74 -1.66 0.60 11.22
C LEU A 74 -2.21 1.81 10.46
N ASN A 75 -3.48 2.15 10.64
CA ASN A 75 -4.06 3.33 10.00
C ASN A 75 -3.36 4.61 10.45
N ASN A 76 -3.09 4.77 11.74
CA ASN A 76 -2.33 5.91 12.27
C ASN A 76 -0.89 5.95 11.74
N TRP A 77 -0.29 4.79 11.51
CA TRP A 77 1.04 4.68 10.93
C TRP A 77 1.04 5.11 9.45
N LEU A 78 0.03 4.65 8.68
CA LEU A 78 -0.16 4.95 7.26
C LEU A 78 -0.49 6.42 7.03
N GLU A 79 -1.43 6.99 7.79
CA GLU A 79 -1.88 8.38 7.69
C GLU A 79 -0.72 9.39 7.85
N LYS A 80 0.26 9.08 8.69
CA LYS A 80 1.44 9.94 8.88
C LYS A 80 2.43 9.90 7.72
N ARG A 81 2.30 8.95 6.78
CA ARG A 81 3.28 8.68 5.72
C ARG A 81 2.74 8.76 4.32
N TYR A 82 1.46 8.54 4.16
CA TYR A 82 0.80 8.45 2.86
C TYR A 82 -0.49 9.25 2.84
N GLU A 83 -0.69 10.04 1.80
CA GLU A 83 -1.96 10.74 1.56
C GLU A 83 -3.05 9.80 1.05
N VAL A 84 -2.65 8.73 0.36
CA VAL A 84 -3.56 7.70 -0.16
C VAL A 84 -3.12 6.34 0.32
N TYR A 85 -3.99 5.67 1.08
CA TYR A 85 -3.74 4.33 1.59
C TYR A 85 -5.06 3.55 1.74
N ALA A 86 -4.98 2.23 1.70
CA ALA A 86 -6.13 1.39 2.00
C ALA A 86 -6.37 1.37 3.52
N VAL A 87 -7.54 1.79 3.95
CA VAL A 87 -7.94 1.76 5.36
C VAL A 87 -8.02 0.30 5.83
N ARG A 88 -7.38 0.01 6.95
CA ARG A 88 -7.42 -1.29 7.61
C ARG A 88 -8.60 -1.34 8.56
N ASP A 89 -9.30 -2.44 8.55
CA ASP A 89 -10.39 -2.72 9.47
C ASP A 89 -10.25 -4.14 10.05
N ARG A 90 -11.17 -4.52 10.90
CA ARG A 90 -11.22 -5.87 11.49
C ARG A 90 -11.25 -6.96 10.42
N ALA A 91 -12.07 -6.79 9.39
CA ALA A 91 -12.21 -7.79 8.32
C ALA A 91 -10.91 -7.98 7.55
N TYR A 92 -10.19 -6.88 7.29
CA TYR A 92 -8.86 -6.92 6.70
C TYR A 92 -7.87 -7.70 7.57
N MET A 93 -7.84 -7.46 8.89
CA MET A 93 -6.91 -8.14 9.79
C MET A 93 -7.18 -9.63 9.88
N GLU A 94 -8.46 -10.03 9.91
CA GLU A 94 -8.87 -11.43 9.87
C GLU A 94 -8.52 -12.12 8.54
N LEU A 95 -8.62 -11.40 7.42
CA LEU A 95 -8.21 -11.91 6.11
C LEU A 95 -6.68 -12.07 6.04
N LEU A 96 -5.93 -11.05 6.45
CA LEU A 96 -4.47 -11.06 6.48
C LEU A 96 -3.94 -12.23 7.32
N LYS A 97 -4.57 -12.52 8.48
CA LYS A 97 -4.24 -13.70 9.28
C LYS A 97 -4.35 -14.99 8.47
N LYS A 98 -5.47 -15.20 7.77
CA LYS A 98 -5.69 -16.41 6.95
C LYS A 98 -4.68 -16.53 5.80
N GLU A 99 -4.36 -15.40 5.16
CA GLU A 99 -3.35 -15.37 4.10
C GLU A 99 -1.97 -15.77 4.63
N LEU A 100 -1.53 -15.19 5.74
CA LEU A 100 -0.26 -15.53 6.37
C LEU A 100 -0.21 -16.99 6.82
N GLU A 101 -1.26 -17.48 7.49
CA GLU A 101 -1.35 -18.88 7.92
C GLU A 101 -1.25 -19.86 6.75
N SER A 102 -1.83 -19.52 5.58
CA SER A 102 -1.77 -20.36 4.37
C SER A 102 -0.35 -20.52 3.82
N GLU A 103 0.53 -19.59 4.13
CA GLU A 103 1.94 -19.57 3.71
C GLU A 103 2.92 -19.85 4.86
N ALA A 104 2.44 -20.45 5.96
CA ALA A 104 3.22 -20.69 7.18
C ALA A 104 3.85 -19.41 7.75
N GLY A 105 3.13 -18.29 7.61
CA GLY A 105 3.55 -16.98 8.08
C GLY A 105 3.29 -16.77 9.57
N GLU A 106 4.01 -15.84 10.14
CA GLU A 106 3.87 -15.42 11.54
C GLU A 106 3.92 -13.89 11.64
N VAL A 107 3.24 -13.36 12.66
CA VAL A 107 3.26 -11.92 12.98
C VAL A 107 3.83 -11.70 14.36
N THR A 108 4.73 -10.73 14.47
CA THR A 108 5.39 -10.35 15.71
C THR A 108 5.21 -8.86 15.95
N GLY A 109 4.74 -8.51 17.13
CA GLY A 109 4.79 -7.14 17.64
C GLY A 109 6.11 -6.90 18.35
N LEU A 110 6.70 -5.76 18.11
CA LEU A 110 7.91 -5.28 18.80
C LEU A 110 7.50 -4.17 19.76
N TYR A 111 7.69 -4.41 21.04
CA TYR A 111 7.21 -3.53 22.11
C TYR A 111 8.34 -2.82 22.85
N GLU A 112 8.09 -1.57 23.21
CA GLU A 112 8.93 -0.82 24.12
C GLU A 112 8.80 -1.35 25.56
N LYS A 113 9.73 -1.00 26.45
CA LYS A 113 9.73 -1.44 27.86
C LYS A 113 8.49 -1.03 28.65
N ASP A 114 7.78 -0.01 28.19
CA ASP A 114 6.52 0.46 28.76
C ASP A 114 5.28 -0.27 28.21
N GLY A 115 5.48 -1.25 27.31
CA GLY A 115 4.44 -2.05 26.69
C GLY A 115 3.80 -1.41 25.45
N LYS A 116 4.33 -0.31 24.94
CA LYS A 116 3.83 0.34 23.73
C LYS A 116 4.31 -0.39 22.48
N LEU A 117 3.39 -0.62 21.54
CA LEU A 117 3.74 -1.21 20.23
C LEU A 117 4.58 -0.22 19.41
N HIS A 118 5.81 -0.61 19.13
CA HIS A 118 6.78 0.17 18.36
C HIS A 118 6.80 -0.21 16.89
N ALA A 119 6.75 -1.52 16.60
CA ALA A 119 6.76 -2.04 15.25
C ALA A 119 5.93 -3.32 15.13
N LEU A 120 5.48 -3.60 13.92
CA LEU A 120 4.81 -4.83 13.54
C LEU A 120 5.54 -5.44 12.35
N GLU A 121 5.96 -6.70 12.48
CA GLU A 121 6.61 -7.43 11.40
C GLU A 121 5.88 -8.73 11.09
N ALA A 122 5.92 -9.17 9.83
CA ALA A 122 5.47 -10.49 9.44
C ALA A 122 6.40 -11.14 8.44
N TRP A 123 6.54 -12.44 8.58
CA TRP A 123 7.25 -13.31 7.66
C TRP A 123 6.29 -14.35 7.11
N TRP A 124 6.45 -14.69 5.83
CA TRP A 124 5.71 -15.75 5.14
C TRP A 124 6.56 -16.40 4.06
N GLY A 125 5.97 -17.18 3.13
CA GLY A 125 6.69 -17.81 2.04
C GLY A 125 6.93 -19.30 2.24
N LEU A 126 5.96 -20.07 2.77
CA LEU A 126 5.98 -21.51 2.93
C LEU A 126 7.25 -22.04 3.64
N GLY A 127 7.63 -21.37 4.72
CA GLY A 127 8.78 -21.71 5.56
C GLY A 127 10.14 -21.22 5.06
N LYS A 128 10.20 -20.51 3.93
CA LYS A 128 11.45 -19.91 3.42
C LYS A 128 11.75 -18.54 4.02
N ARG A 129 10.75 -17.87 4.59
CA ARG A 129 10.87 -16.51 5.13
C ARG A 129 11.48 -15.52 4.14
N GLU A 130 11.06 -15.61 2.87
CA GLU A 130 11.59 -14.80 1.79
C GLU A 130 11.00 -13.40 1.77
N GLU A 131 9.77 -13.25 2.29
CA GLU A 131 9.03 -11.99 2.28
C GLU A 131 8.59 -11.60 3.68
N ARG A 132 8.60 -10.31 3.95
CA ARG A 132 8.02 -9.73 5.15
C ARG A 132 7.49 -8.33 4.90
N PHE A 133 6.56 -7.89 5.70
CA PHE A 133 6.35 -6.47 5.93
C PHE A 133 6.96 -6.06 7.28
N TYR A 134 7.38 -4.81 7.33
CA TYR A 134 7.88 -4.20 8.55
C TYR A 134 7.33 -2.77 8.65
N TYR A 135 6.49 -2.53 9.64
CA TYR A 135 5.95 -1.21 9.94
C TYR A 135 6.51 -0.76 11.29
N SER A 136 7.30 0.31 11.31
CA SER A 136 7.90 0.84 12.53
C SER A 136 7.58 2.32 12.69
N ILE A 137 7.46 2.79 13.93
CA ILE A 137 7.36 4.22 14.23
C ILE A 137 8.70 4.93 14.00
N SER A 138 9.82 4.21 14.02
CA SER A 138 11.12 4.72 13.65
C SER A 138 11.32 4.76 12.14
N GLU A 139 12.16 5.69 11.70
CA GLU A 139 12.59 5.76 10.28
C GLU A 139 13.70 4.75 10.00
N ILE A 140 13.32 3.50 9.76
CA ILE A 140 14.26 2.48 9.30
C ILE A 140 14.23 2.44 7.78
N LYS A 141 15.41 2.50 7.16
CA LYS A 141 15.55 2.34 5.72
C LYS A 141 15.75 0.87 5.39
N PRO A 142 14.93 0.30 4.48
CA PRO A 142 15.17 -1.04 3.97
C PRO A 142 16.46 -1.08 3.16
N SER A 143 17.07 -2.25 3.08
CA SER A 143 18.31 -2.44 2.32
C SER A 143 18.10 -2.33 0.81
N ASP A 144 16.88 -2.53 0.33
CA ASP A 144 16.54 -2.47 -1.08
C ASP A 144 15.08 -2.03 -1.30
N MET A 145 14.77 -1.54 -2.49
CA MET A 145 13.44 -1.09 -2.91
C MET A 145 13.19 -1.57 -4.33
N HIS A 146 11.95 -1.98 -4.64
CA HIS A 146 11.59 -2.30 -6.03
C HIS A 146 10.22 -1.71 -6.42
N PRO A 147 10.03 -1.31 -7.69
CA PRO A 147 8.74 -0.87 -8.19
C PRO A 147 7.69 -1.96 -8.04
N ALA A 148 6.60 -1.68 -7.32
CA ALA A 148 5.60 -2.69 -6.99
C ALA A 148 4.20 -2.35 -7.45
N ILE A 149 3.76 -1.09 -7.31
CA ILE A 149 2.39 -0.71 -7.62
C ILE A 149 2.34 0.21 -8.83
N MET A 150 1.56 -0.20 -9.82
CA MET A 150 1.20 0.63 -10.97
C MET A 150 -0.20 1.21 -10.78
N VAL A 151 -0.37 2.47 -11.14
CA VAL A 151 -1.64 3.19 -11.12
C VAL A 151 -2.03 3.66 -12.51
N ARG A 152 -3.32 3.72 -12.76
CA ARG A 152 -3.95 4.33 -13.91
C ARG A 152 -5.03 5.30 -13.43
N ILE A 153 -4.90 6.58 -13.78
CA ILE A 153 -5.95 7.58 -13.54
C ILE A 153 -7.10 7.26 -14.49
N THR A 154 -8.30 7.14 -13.95
CA THR A 154 -9.52 6.79 -14.67
C THR A 154 -10.49 7.96 -14.80
N ASP A 155 -10.51 8.89 -13.84
CA ASP A 155 -11.21 10.16 -13.94
C ASP A 155 -10.38 11.27 -13.29
N VAL A 156 -9.84 12.15 -14.12
CA VAL A 156 -8.93 13.23 -13.66
C VAL A 156 -9.67 14.25 -12.79
N ARG A 157 -10.93 14.52 -13.09
CA ARG A 157 -11.71 15.47 -12.30
C ARG A 157 -11.90 14.97 -10.89
N SER A 158 -12.35 13.72 -10.74
CA SER A 158 -12.52 13.08 -9.44
C SER A 158 -11.20 12.97 -8.67
N LEU A 159 -10.08 12.77 -9.37
CA LEU A 159 -8.76 12.78 -8.74
C LEU A 159 -8.41 14.16 -8.17
N LEU A 160 -8.61 15.23 -8.97
CA LEU A 160 -8.30 16.60 -8.54
C LEU A 160 -9.20 17.08 -7.39
N GLU A 161 -10.40 16.53 -7.26
CA GLU A 161 -11.33 16.85 -6.16
C GLU A 161 -10.90 16.27 -4.80
N VAL A 162 -10.06 15.22 -4.79
CA VAL A 162 -9.62 14.53 -3.57
C VAL A 162 -8.18 14.82 -3.18
N ILE A 163 -7.35 15.38 -4.06
CA ILE A 163 -5.98 15.77 -3.71
C ILE A 163 -5.96 17.18 -3.12
N GLY A 164 -5.28 17.31 -1.99
CA GLY A 164 -5.02 18.61 -1.36
C GLY A 164 -3.83 19.33 -1.98
N LEU A 165 -3.78 20.65 -1.82
CA LEU A 165 -2.58 21.41 -2.12
C LEU A 165 -1.59 21.29 -0.96
N ASN A 166 -0.29 21.15 -1.29
CA ASN A 166 0.78 21.20 -0.31
C ASN A 166 0.81 22.60 0.36
N GLU A 167 1.12 22.68 1.64
CA GLU A 167 1.24 23.94 2.42
C GLU A 167 2.21 24.93 1.77
N ASN A 168 3.17 24.45 0.98
CA ASN A 168 4.13 25.27 0.23
C ASN A 168 3.65 25.61 -1.19
N ALA A 169 2.41 25.31 -1.56
CA ALA A 169 1.88 25.68 -2.87
C ALA A 169 1.84 27.22 -3.03
N PRO A 170 2.33 27.76 -4.14
CA PRO A 170 2.38 29.21 -4.32
C PRO A 170 1.00 29.81 -4.47
N GLY A 171 0.51 30.42 -3.39
CA GLY A 171 -0.64 31.33 -3.38
C GLY A 171 -2.02 30.71 -3.61
N ASP A 172 -3.04 31.36 -3.08
CA ASP A 172 -4.44 30.91 -3.08
C ASP A 172 -5.16 30.97 -4.45
N LYS A 173 -4.46 31.33 -5.52
CA LYS A 173 -5.10 31.57 -6.83
C LYS A 173 -4.25 31.04 -7.98
N PHE A 174 -4.24 29.72 -8.11
CA PHE A 174 -3.74 29.10 -9.32
C PHE A 174 -4.93 28.69 -10.20
N GLN A 175 -4.94 29.18 -11.45
CA GLN A 175 -5.88 28.72 -12.47
C GLN A 175 -5.11 28.08 -13.61
N ALA A 176 -5.46 26.84 -13.96
CA ALA A 176 -4.92 26.14 -15.12
C ALA A 176 -6.05 25.51 -15.93
N VAL A 177 -5.90 25.48 -17.23
CA VAL A 177 -6.75 24.72 -18.15
C VAL A 177 -5.99 23.45 -18.52
N LEU A 178 -6.53 22.31 -18.13
CA LEU A 178 -5.97 21.01 -18.51
C LEU A 178 -6.79 20.45 -19.68
N SER A 179 -6.11 20.15 -20.79
CA SER A 179 -6.69 19.40 -21.90
C SER A 179 -6.07 18.01 -21.93
N ILE A 180 -6.89 17.00 -21.66
CA ILE A 180 -6.44 15.61 -21.57
C ILE A 180 -7.10 14.83 -22.70
N LYS A 181 -6.25 14.10 -23.46
CA LYS A 181 -6.70 13.15 -24.45
C LYS A 181 -6.35 11.75 -24.01
N ASP A 182 -7.34 10.93 -23.78
CA ASP A 182 -7.18 9.54 -23.42
C ASP A 182 -7.71 8.64 -24.54
N PRO A 183 -6.91 7.71 -25.06
CA PRO A 183 -7.34 6.87 -26.17
C PRO A 183 -8.32 5.74 -25.76
N ILE A 184 -8.54 5.55 -24.46
CA ILE A 184 -9.32 4.44 -23.91
C ILE A 184 -10.65 4.93 -23.32
N ILE A 185 -10.61 6.06 -22.63
CA ILE A 185 -11.73 6.65 -21.86
C ILE A 185 -11.98 8.10 -22.24
#